data_ee6aea9907808132c70076548ae4a0ae
#
_entry.id   ee6aea9907808132c70076548ae4a0ae
#
_cell.length_a   1.000
_cell.length_b   1.000
_cell.length_c   1.000
_cell.angle_alpha   90.00
_cell.angle_beta   90.00
_cell.angle_gamma   90.00
#
_symmetry.space_group_name_H-M   'P 1'
#
loop_
_entity.id
_entity.type
_entity.pdbx_description
1 polymer ?
#
loop_
_entity_poly.entity_id
_entity_poly.type
_entity_poly.pdbx_seq_one_letter_code
_entity_poly.pdbx_strand_id
1 'polypeptide(L)'
;VRYIPAYNIDYLIVAGGGGGAGYGGGGAGGYRTSTQSIPSGGLIVTATVGGGGAPLSGIGTQGSTSSVAGPNGTGMTTISSAGSGGGNHDATYTAAGSGGSGGGAGYNGATGGAGNTPSTSPSQGNNGGDGLAGDATPRMGAGGGGAGAVGANAAGTQAGAGGVGAASSITGSSVYRAGGGGGGVNTAGTAGAGGNGGGGNGVVGGSGSRDGTVNTGGGGGGGGGAAG
;
A
#
# COMPACT_ATOMS: atom_id res chain seq x y z
N VAL A 1 -34.10 28.21 14.92
CA VAL A 1 -33.00 27.70 14.07
C VAL A 1 -31.76 27.66 14.94
N ARG A 2 -31.17 26.48 15.12
CA ARG A 2 -29.90 26.35 15.87
C ARG A 2 -28.76 26.82 14.98
N TYR A 3 -28.04 27.86 15.39
CA TYR A 3 -26.85 28.32 14.69
C TYR A 3 -25.70 27.35 14.97
N ILE A 4 -25.08 26.82 13.90
CA ILE A 4 -23.84 26.02 13.97
C ILE A 4 -22.73 26.91 13.46
N PRO A 5 -21.76 27.32 14.31
CA PRO A 5 -20.61 28.12 13.87
C PRO A 5 -19.69 27.28 12.94
N ALA A 6 -18.78 27.94 12.22
CA ALA A 6 -17.72 27.25 11.50
C ALA A 6 -16.78 26.55 12.49
N TYR A 7 -16.27 25.37 12.12
CA TYR A 7 -15.36 24.57 12.96
C TYR A 7 -14.39 23.77 12.10
N ASN A 8 -13.33 23.29 12.70
CA ASN A 8 -12.37 22.42 12.04
C ASN A 8 -12.58 20.95 12.43
N ILE A 9 -12.35 20.06 11.48
CA ILE A 9 -12.27 18.62 11.71
C ILE A 9 -10.90 18.11 11.30
N ASP A 10 -10.33 17.23 12.11
CA ASP A 10 -9.17 16.45 11.73
C ASP A 10 -9.64 15.20 11.00
N TYR A 11 -8.93 14.82 9.93
CA TYR A 11 -9.25 13.63 9.18
C TYR A 11 -8.05 12.73 8.95
N LEU A 12 -8.34 11.44 8.80
CA LEU A 12 -7.44 10.43 8.30
C LEU A 12 -8.16 9.62 7.22
N ILE A 13 -7.59 9.61 6.02
CA ILE A 13 -8.11 8.85 4.87
C ILE A 13 -7.03 7.86 4.46
N VAL A 14 -7.36 6.56 4.55
CA VAL A 14 -6.49 5.47 4.10
C VAL A 14 -7.19 4.73 2.97
N ALA A 15 -6.51 4.58 1.85
CA ALA A 15 -7.04 3.88 0.68
C ALA A 15 -6.81 2.37 0.77
N GLY A 16 -7.34 1.62 -0.19
CA GLY A 16 -7.13 0.19 -0.30
C GLY A 16 -5.68 -0.17 -0.60
N GLY A 17 -5.13 -1.17 0.09
CA GLY A 17 -3.83 -1.77 -0.19
C GLY A 17 -3.86 -2.61 -1.46
N GLY A 18 -2.74 -2.78 -2.15
CA GLY A 18 -2.61 -3.62 -3.34
C GLY A 18 -2.41 -5.10 -3.01
N GLY A 19 -2.81 -5.97 -3.93
CA GLY A 19 -2.52 -7.38 -3.86
C GLY A 19 -1.04 -7.69 -4.04
N GLY A 20 -0.54 -8.72 -3.36
CA GLY A 20 0.78 -9.28 -3.66
C GLY A 20 0.77 -10.04 -4.98
N ALA A 21 1.95 -10.38 -5.48
CA ALA A 21 2.14 -11.18 -6.68
C ALA A 21 2.90 -12.48 -6.40
N GLY A 22 3.38 -13.14 -7.44
CA GLY A 22 4.18 -14.35 -7.30
C GLY A 22 5.41 -14.18 -6.41
N TYR A 23 6.01 -12.98 -6.38
CA TYR A 23 7.16 -12.67 -5.50
C TYR A 23 7.03 -11.32 -4.83
N GLY A 24 6.68 -10.26 -5.55
CA GLY A 24 6.61 -8.90 -5.02
C GLY A 24 5.44 -8.71 -4.07
N GLY A 25 5.67 -8.00 -2.96
CA GLY A 25 4.62 -7.58 -2.03
C GLY A 25 3.80 -6.42 -2.60
N GLY A 26 2.50 -6.34 -2.31
CA GLY A 26 1.64 -5.21 -2.66
C GLY A 26 1.99 -3.96 -1.85
N GLY A 27 1.82 -2.80 -2.46
CA GLY A 27 1.97 -1.51 -1.77
C GLY A 27 0.82 -1.24 -0.80
N ALA A 28 1.04 -0.37 0.16
CA ALA A 28 -0.01 0.13 1.04
C ALA A 28 -0.87 1.17 0.35
N GLY A 29 -2.14 1.26 0.68
CA GLY A 29 -3.02 2.35 0.29
C GLY A 29 -2.44 3.70 0.70
N GLY A 30 -2.70 4.73 -0.09
CA GLY A 30 -2.30 6.08 0.23
C GLY A 30 -2.84 6.50 1.59
N TYR A 31 -2.09 7.30 2.33
CA TYR A 31 -2.39 7.77 3.67
C TYR A 31 -2.39 9.30 3.67
N ARG A 32 -3.51 9.91 3.97
CA ARG A 32 -3.64 11.36 4.03
C ARG A 32 -4.29 11.80 5.34
N THR A 33 -3.63 12.72 6.02
CA THR A 33 -4.15 13.35 7.24
C THR A 33 -3.92 14.84 7.20
N SER A 34 -4.88 15.60 7.65
CA SER A 34 -4.82 17.06 7.83
C SER A 34 -6.07 17.53 8.58
N THR A 35 -6.24 18.84 8.66
CA THR A 35 -7.41 19.50 9.20
C THR A 35 -8.20 20.16 8.05
N GLN A 36 -9.52 20.03 8.07
CA GLN A 36 -10.44 20.67 7.12
C GLN A 36 -11.39 21.60 7.85
N SER A 37 -11.52 22.82 7.36
CA SER A 37 -12.51 23.77 7.88
C SER A 37 -13.90 23.46 7.32
N ILE A 38 -14.89 23.38 8.21
CA ILE A 38 -16.30 23.19 7.87
C ILE A 38 -17.00 24.54 8.06
N PRO A 39 -17.74 25.03 7.03
CA PRO A 39 -18.42 26.32 7.12
C PRO A 39 -19.55 26.31 8.15
N SER A 40 -20.02 27.51 8.51
CA SER A 40 -21.19 27.68 9.38
C SER A 40 -22.44 27.04 8.74
N GLY A 41 -23.33 26.50 9.59
CA GLY A 41 -24.50 25.76 9.14
C GLY A 41 -24.30 24.24 9.09
N GLY A 42 -23.06 23.77 9.19
CA GLY A 42 -22.68 22.36 9.09
C GLY A 42 -22.65 21.86 7.65
N LEU A 43 -22.23 20.60 7.48
CA LEU A 43 -22.06 19.98 6.17
C LEU A 43 -22.40 18.48 6.25
N ILE A 44 -23.11 17.98 5.26
CA ILE A 44 -23.22 16.53 5.04
C ILE A 44 -22.05 16.12 4.16
N VAL A 45 -21.24 15.19 4.65
CA VAL A 45 -20.10 14.66 3.90
C VAL A 45 -20.38 13.23 3.44
N THR A 46 -19.92 12.88 2.25
CA THR A 46 -19.93 11.51 1.73
C THR A 46 -18.52 10.93 1.89
N ALA A 47 -18.41 9.84 2.65
CA ALA A 47 -17.19 9.07 2.76
C ALA A 47 -17.27 7.83 1.86
N THR A 48 -16.26 7.65 0.99
CA THR A 48 -16.11 6.44 0.16
C THR A 48 -14.88 5.69 0.64
N VAL A 49 -15.03 4.40 0.93
CA VAL A 49 -13.91 3.53 1.37
C VAL A 49 -13.53 2.60 0.23
N GLY A 50 -12.27 2.70 -0.22
CA GLY A 50 -11.72 1.86 -1.28
C GLY A 50 -11.41 0.44 -0.80
N GLY A 51 -11.72 -0.55 -1.61
CA GLY A 51 -11.37 -1.96 -1.38
C GLY A 51 -9.89 -2.26 -1.64
N GLY A 52 -9.37 -3.33 -1.03
CA GLY A 52 -8.04 -3.86 -1.32
C GLY A 52 -7.98 -4.55 -2.68
N GLY A 53 -6.79 -4.62 -3.25
CA GLY A 53 -6.49 -5.37 -4.47
C GLY A 53 -6.32 -6.87 -4.19
N ALA A 54 -6.72 -7.70 -5.17
CA ALA A 54 -6.56 -9.14 -5.08
C ALA A 54 -5.13 -9.59 -5.44
N PRO A 55 -4.62 -10.67 -4.83
CA PRO A 55 -3.35 -11.28 -5.24
C PRO A 55 -3.51 -11.96 -6.61
N LEU A 56 -2.47 -11.91 -7.43
CA LEU A 56 -2.39 -12.60 -8.72
C LEU A 56 -1.00 -13.17 -8.93
N SER A 57 -0.88 -14.21 -9.79
CA SER A 57 0.42 -14.82 -10.10
C SER A 57 1.37 -13.87 -10.86
N GLY A 58 0.85 -13.01 -11.72
CA GLY A 58 1.61 -12.04 -12.51
C GLY A 58 1.82 -10.71 -11.78
N ILE A 59 0.87 -9.80 -11.91
CA ILE A 59 0.84 -8.52 -11.19
C ILE A 59 -0.39 -8.49 -10.30
N GLY A 60 -0.20 -8.27 -9.01
CA GLY A 60 -1.31 -8.07 -8.08
C GLY A 60 -2.18 -6.88 -8.49
N THR A 61 -3.48 -6.93 -8.22
CA THR A 61 -4.36 -5.81 -8.58
C THR A 61 -4.14 -4.61 -7.65
N GLN A 62 -4.40 -3.43 -8.20
CA GLN A 62 -4.36 -2.20 -7.42
C GLN A 62 -5.48 -2.16 -6.37
N GLY A 63 -5.20 -1.50 -5.25
CA GLY A 63 -6.24 -1.06 -4.33
C GLY A 63 -7.09 0.07 -4.91
N SER A 64 -8.23 0.31 -4.31
CA SER A 64 -9.15 1.37 -4.73
C SER A 64 -8.98 2.64 -3.89
N THR A 65 -9.31 3.79 -4.47
CA THR A 65 -9.26 5.10 -3.83
C THR A 65 -10.28 5.21 -2.71
N SER A 66 -9.88 5.83 -1.58
CA SER A 66 -10.79 6.30 -0.54
C SER A 66 -10.93 7.83 -0.62
N SER A 67 -12.10 8.36 -0.33
CA SER A 67 -12.32 9.81 -0.39
C SER A 67 -13.37 10.31 0.62
N VAL A 68 -13.28 11.60 0.92
CA VAL A 68 -14.32 12.36 1.61
C VAL A 68 -14.68 13.56 0.76
N ALA A 69 -15.95 13.75 0.46
CA ALA A 69 -16.48 14.84 -0.36
C ALA A 69 -17.65 15.52 0.33
N GLY A 70 -17.71 16.85 0.26
CA GLY A 70 -18.90 17.62 0.57
C GLY A 70 -19.75 17.85 -0.68
N PRO A 71 -21.01 18.31 -0.52
CA PRO A 71 -21.84 18.71 -1.66
C PRO A 71 -21.19 19.86 -2.44
N ASN A 72 -21.49 19.92 -3.75
CA ASN A 72 -21.00 21.01 -4.60
C ASN A 72 -21.44 22.38 -4.05
N GLY A 73 -20.53 23.35 -4.08
CA GLY A 73 -20.79 24.72 -3.64
C GLY A 73 -20.69 24.96 -2.13
N THR A 74 -20.32 23.94 -1.34
CA THR A 74 -20.22 24.06 0.13
C THR A 74 -18.85 24.51 0.64
N GLY A 75 -17.89 24.78 -0.25
CA GLY A 75 -16.51 25.17 0.12
C GLY A 75 -15.61 24.02 0.58
N MET A 76 -16.12 22.80 0.71
CA MET A 76 -15.32 21.62 0.98
C MET A 76 -14.79 21.01 -0.32
N THR A 77 -13.48 21.02 -0.48
CA THR A 77 -12.81 20.30 -1.59
C THR A 77 -12.82 18.81 -1.32
N THR A 78 -13.09 17.99 -2.33
CA THR A 78 -12.92 16.54 -2.21
C THR A 78 -11.48 16.19 -1.85
N ILE A 79 -11.31 15.41 -0.80
CA ILE A 79 -10.02 14.88 -0.35
C ILE A 79 -10.01 13.41 -0.69
N SER A 80 -9.05 12.98 -1.50
CA SER A 80 -8.90 11.58 -1.87
C SER A 80 -7.50 11.07 -1.58
N SER A 81 -7.43 9.79 -1.24
CA SER A 81 -6.20 9.02 -1.07
C SER A 81 -6.19 7.90 -2.09
N ALA A 82 -5.12 7.81 -2.88
CA ALA A 82 -5.05 6.86 -3.99
C ALA A 82 -4.89 5.41 -3.49
N GLY A 83 -5.53 4.47 -4.17
CA GLY A 83 -5.22 3.06 -4.00
C GLY A 83 -3.76 2.76 -4.32
N SER A 84 -3.22 1.70 -3.77
CA SER A 84 -1.81 1.33 -3.95
C SER A 84 -1.58 0.52 -5.21
N GLY A 85 -0.31 0.42 -5.61
CA GLY A 85 0.13 -0.51 -6.63
C GLY A 85 0.18 -1.96 -6.16
N GLY A 86 -0.12 -2.91 -7.05
CA GLY A 86 0.12 -4.33 -6.82
C GLY A 86 1.60 -4.71 -6.97
N GLY A 87 2.02 -5.78 -6.29
CA GLY A 87 3.34 -6.38 -6.50
C GLY A 87 3.47 -7.00 -7.89
N ASN A 88 4.70 -7.33 -8.33
CA ASN A 88 4.89 -8.05 -9.57
C ASN A 88 5.64 -9.38 -9.40
N HIS A 89 5.60 -10.22 -10.45
CA HIS A 89 6.23 -11.54 -10.44
C HIS A 89 7.71 -11.47 -10.83
N ASP A 90 8.03 -10.82 -11.97
CA ASP A 90 9.38 -10.76 -12.52
C ASP A 90 9.54 -9.60 -13.53
N ALA A 91 10.72 -9.46 -14.12
CA ALA A 91 11.01 -8.44 -15.13
C ALA A 91 10.20 -8.56 -16.44
N THR A 92 9.52 -9.69 -16.70
CA THR A 92 8.64 -9.84 -17.87
C THR A 92 7.45 -8.87 -17.80
N TYR A 93 7.06 -8.52 -16.58
CA TYR A 93 6.00 -7.55 -16.32
C TYR A 93 6.53 -6.12 -16.15
N THR A 94 7.79 -5.88 -16.45
CA THR A 94 8.49 -4.58 -16.41
C THR A 94 8.63 -3.98 -15.02
N ALA A 95 7.58 -3.48 -14.41
CA ALA A 95 7.60 -2.83 -13.11
C ALA A 95 6.38 -3.23 -12.27
N ALA A 96 6.51 -3.18 -10.98
CA ALA A 96 5.36 -3.29 -10.08
C ALA A 96 4.42 -2.08 -10.21
N GLY A 97 3.17 -2.23 -9.77
CA GLY A 97 2.15 -1.19 -9.87
C GLY A 97 2.52 0.06 -9.07
N SER A 98 2.20 1.24 -9.63
CA SER A 98 2.32 2.53 -8.93
C SER A 98 1.00 2.91 -8.27
N GLY A 99 1.04 3.74 -7.23
CA GLY A 99 -0.18 4.16 -6.53
C GLY A 99 0.11 5.04 -5.32
N GLY A 100 -0.78 5.03 -4.33
CA GLY A 100 -0.58 5.71 -3.04
C GLY A 100 0.76 5.33 -2.43
N SER A 101 1.01 4.02 -2.27
CA SER A 101 2.37 3.46 -2.21
C SER A 101 2.56 2.46 -3.36
N GLY A 102 3.78 2.29 -3.81
CA GLY A 102 4.13 1.39 -4.93
C GLY A 102 4.22 -0.07 -4.49
N GLY A 103 3.90 -1.01 -5.38
CA GLY A 103 4.13 -2.43 -5.19
C GLY A 103 5.61 -2.79 -5.21
N GLY A 104 6.00 -3.87 -4.53
CA GLY A 104 7.35 -4.44 -4.58
C GLY A 104 7.59 -5.22 -5.88
N ALA A 105 8.80 -5.19 -6.34
CA ALA A 105 9.24 -5.91 -7.53
C ALA A 105 9.38 -7.42 -7.28
N GLY A 106 9.23 -8.20 -8.33
CA GLY A 106 9.61 -9.62 -8.34
C GLY A 106 11.11 -9.79 -8.53
N TYR A 107 11.51 -10.94 -9.08
CA TYR A 107 12.92 -11.26 -9.34
C TYR A 107 13.38 -10.73 -10.72
N ASN A 108 14.66 -11.10 -11.09
CA ASN A 108 15.26 -10.82 -12.38
C ASN A 108 15.36 -9.33 -12.73
N GLY A 109 15.72 -8.49 -11.78
CA GLY A 109 15.95 -7.06 -12.00
C GLY A 109 14.67 -6.25 -12.24
N ALA A 110 13.52 -6.76 -11.84
CA ALA A 110 12.29 -5.98 -11.88
C ALA A 110 12.38 -4.75 -10.96
N THR A 111 11.72 -3.67 -11.33
CA THR A 111 11.69 -2.42 -10.55
C THR A 111 10.43 -2.29 -9.72
N GLY A 112 10.60 -1.69 -8.53
CA GLY A 112 9.48 -1.37 -7.65
C GLY A 112 8.58 -0.29 -8.24
N GLY A 113 7.32 -0.32 -7.87
CA GLY A 113 6.33 0.67 -8.27
C GLY A 113 6.57 2.03 -7.60
N ALA A 114 6.21 3.11 -8.28
CA ALA A 114 6.28 4.45 -7.70
C ALA A 114 5.16 4.66 -6.67
N GLY A 115 5.53 5.20 -5.52
CA GLY A 115 4.58 5.72 -4.53
C GLY A 115 4.20 7.16 -4.80
N ASN A 116 3.31 7.71 -3.98
CA ASN A 116 2.80 9.07 -4.11
C ASN A 116 2.29 9.40 -5.52
N THR A 117 1.56 8.47 -6.10
CA THR A 117 0.98 8.57 -7.44
C THR A 117 -0.56 8.50 -7.37
N PRO A 118 -1.29 9.54 -7.80
CA PRO A 118 -0.80 10.86 -8.20
C PRO A 118 -0.09 11.59 -7.04
N SER A 119 0.82 12.50 -7.39
CA SER A 119 1.61 13.24 -6.40
C SER A 119 0.73 14.12 -5.51
N THR A 120 0.99 14.07 -4.21
CA THR A 120 0.34 14.92 -3.20
C THR A 120 1.38 15.55 -2.27
N SER A 121 1.00 16.64 -1.63
CA SER A 121 1.78 17.26 -0.55
C SER A 121 0.88 17.41 0.69
N PRO A 122 1.26 16.83 1.84
CA PRO A 122 2.34 15.85 2.05
C PRO A 122 2.19 14.59 1.21
N SER A 123 3.29 13.83 1.04
CA SER A 123 3.27 12.54 0.33
C SER A 123 2.27 11.58 0.97
N GLN A 124 1.51 10.85 0.14
CA GLN A 124 0.55 9.85 0.61
C GLN A 124 1.13 8.44 0.74
N GLY A 125 2.41 8.23 0.37
CA GLY A 125 3.10 6.95 0.49
C GLY A 125 4.44 6.92 -0.23
N ASN A 126 5.10 5.77 -0.24
CA ASN A 126 6.46 5.59 -0.71
C ASN A 126 6.57 4.51 -1.78
N ASN A 127 7.71 4.46 -2.47
CA ASN A 127 8.00 3.47 -3.50
C ASN A 127 8.09 2.05 -2.91
N GLY A 128 7.80 1.06 -3.73
CA GLY A 128 8.18 -0.32 -3.48
C GLY A 128 9.68 -0.55 -3.70
N GLY A 129 10.19 -1.66 -3.16
CA GLY A 129 11.57 -2.08 -3.36
C GLY A 129 11.81 -2.75 -4.71
N ASP A 130 13.07 -2.77 -5.14
CA ASP A 130 13.53 -3.41 -6.37
C ASP A 130 13.86 -4.89 -6.15
N GLY A 131 13.62 -5.71 -7.17
CA GLY A 131 13.98 -7.12 -7.19
C GLY A 131 15.48 -7.34 -7.37
N LEU A 132 15.94 -8.53 -6.98
CA LEU A 132 17.34 -8.91 -7.18
C LEU A 132 17.66 -9.03 -8.68
N ALA A 133 18.78 -8.46 -9.12
CA ALA A 133 19.20 -8.52 -10.51
C ALA A 133 19.60 -9.95 -10.90
N GLY A 134 19.35 -10.32 -12.15
CA GLY A 134 19.65 -11.66 -12.71
C GLY A 134 18.66 -12.73 -12.24
N ASP A 135 18.71 -13.91 -12.93
CA ASP A 135 17.91 -15.09 -12.58
C ASP A 135 18.58 -15.87 -11.43
N ALA A 136 18.75 -15.19 -10.30
CA ALA A 136 19.40 -15.76 -9.13
C ALA A 136 18.56 -16.87 -8.48
N THR A 137 19.22 -17.85 -7.90
CA THR A 137 18.59 -18.89 -7.07
C THR A 137 19.08 -18.72 -5.62
N PRO A 138 18.17 -18.55 -4.65
CA PRO A 138 16.71 -18.54 -4.77
C PRO A 138 16.14 -17.24 -5.41
N ARG A 139 15.02 -17.37 -6.11
CA ARG A 139 14.25 -16.22 -6.63
C ARG A 139 13.53 -15.54 -5.48
N MET A 140 13.60 -14.22 -5.43
CA MET A 140 13.08 -13.42 -4.33
C MET A 140 12.45 -12.13 -4.82
N GLY A 141 11.37 -11.74 -4.18
CA GLY A 141 10.70 -10.47 -4.39
C GLY A 141 11.07 -9.42 -3.36
N ALA A 142 10.82 -8.19 -3.71
CA ALA A 142 10.98 -7.02 -2.86
C ALA A 142 9.69 -6.71 -2.10
N GLY A 143 9.78 -5.90 -1.05
CA GLY A 143 8.64 -5.43 -0.29
C GLY A 143 7.93 -4.27 -0.98
N GLY A 144 6.61 -4.19 -0.80
CA GLY A 144 5.79 -3.03 -1.20
C GLY A 144 6.08 -1.83 -0.31
N GLY A 145 5.90 -0.62 -0.84
CA GLY A 145 6.00 0.62 -0.08
C GLY A 145 4.93 0.75 0.99
N GLY A 146 5.25 1.38 2.10
CA GLY A 146 4.32 1.77 3.16
C GLY A 146 4.09 3.28 3.18
N ALA A 147 3.15 3.73 4.00
CA ALA A 147 2.90 5.17 4.16
C ALA A 147 4.08 5.91 4.82
N GLY A 148 4.83 5.24 5.70
CA GLY A 148 5.93 5.84 6.46
C GLY A 148 7.33 5.55 5.89
N ALA A 149 7.50 4.48 5.07
CA ALA A 149 8.80 4.12 4.52
C ALA A 149 8.70 3.39 3.18
N VAL A 150 9.78 3.43 2.41
CA VAL A 150 9.95 2.63 1.19
C VAL A 150 9.95 1.13 1.52
N GLY A 151 9.54 0.30 0.55
CA GLY A 151 9.73 -1.14 0.63
C GLY A 151 11.21 -1.50 0.48
N ALA A 152 11.67 -2.54 1.18
CA ALA A 152 13.03 -2.99 1.05
C ALA A 152 13.26 -3.76 -0.25
N ASN A 153 14.46 -3.59 -0.83
CA ASN A 153 14.90 -4.39 -1.97
C ASN A 153 15.13 -5.84 -1.54
N ALA A 154 15.02 -6.78 -2.49
CA ALA A 154 15.52 -8.13 -2.28
C ALA A 154 17.06 -8.12 -2.30
N ALA A 155 17.71 -8.85 -1.38
CA ALA A 155 19.16 -8.91 -1.28
C ALA A 155 19.66 -10.25 -0.74
N GLY A 156 20.74 -10.79 -1.33
CA GLY A 156 21.37 -12.03 -0.89
C GLY A 156 20.40 -13.21 -0.92
N THR A 157 20.00 -13.71 0.23
CA THR A 157 19.02 -14.78 0.44
C THR A 157 17.74 -14.29 1.12
N GLN A 158 17.53 -12.98 1.19
CA GLN A 158 16.39 -12.36 1.86
C GLN A 158 15.50 -11.62 0.87
N ALA A 159 14.22 -11.92 0.87
CA ALA A 159 13.21 -11.09 0.23
C ALA A 159 13.02 -9.78 0.99
N GLY A 160 12.64 -8.73 0.28
CA GLY A 160 12.48 -7.40 0.85
C GLY A 160 11.32 -7.33 1.84
N ALA A 161 11.53 -6.68 2.99
CA ALA A 161 10.44 -6.37 3.92
C ALA A 161 9.55 -5.26 3.36
N GLY A 162 8.27 -5.29 3.70
CA GLY A 162 7.33 -4.21 3.41
C GLY A 162 7.68 -2.93 4.18
N GLY A 163 7.48 -1.78 3.54
CA GLY A 163 7.66 -0.48 4.18
C GLY A 163 6.69 -0.30 5.36
N VAL A 164 7.17 0.26 6.46
CA VAL A 164 6.30 0.56 7.61
C VAL A 164 5.23 1.59 7.24
N GLY A 165 4.07 1.46 7.85
CA GLY A 165 2.98 2.41 7.75
C GLY A 165 3.22 3.68 8.55
N ALA A 166 2.22 4.53 8.60
CA ALA A 166 2.23 5.74 9.41
C ALA A 166 1.32 5.61 10.63
N ALA A 167 1.77 6.18 11.74
CA ALA A 167 1.00 6.20 12.98
C ALA A 167 0.07 7.41 13.03
N SER A 168 -1.11 7.23 13.62
CA SER A 168 -2.03 8.29 13.96
C SER A 168 -2.71 8.03 15.28
N SER A 169 -2.92 9.07 16.06
CA SER A 169 -3.68 9.04 17.33
C SER A 169 -5.11 9.59 17.18
N ILE A 170 -5.61 9.78 15.97
CA ILE A 170 -6.94 10.34 15.70
C ILE A 170 -8.08 9.54 16.36
N THR A 171 -7.86 8.26 16.67
CA THR A 171 -8.81 7.40 17.38
C THR A 171 -8.54 7.29 18.89
N GLY A 172 -7.73 8.19 19.45
CA GLY A 172 -7.42 8.26 20.88
C GLY A 172 -6.10 7.60 21.28
N SER A 173 -5.66 6.55 20.58
CA SER A 173 -4.36 5.89 20.79
C SER A 173 -3.57 5.80 19.49
N SER A 174 -2.23 5.74 19.59
CA SER A 174 -1.36 5.65 18.43
C SER A 174 -1.52 4.29 17.73
N VAL A 175 -2.00 4.29 16.49
CA VAL A 175 -2.22 3.10 15.67
C VAL A 175 -1.53 3.26 14.33
N TYR A 176 -0.68 2.30 13.94
CA TYR A 176 -0.09 2.24 12.61
C TYR A 176 -1.11 1.72 11.58
N ARG A 177 -1.12 2.34 10.39
CA ARG A 177 -1.92 1.93 9.23
C ARG A 177 -1.11 2.05 7.95
N ALA A 178 -1.56 1.41 6.91
CA ALA A 178 -0.94 1.46 5.58
C ALA A 178 0.53 0.96 5.58
N GLY A 179 0.78 -0.24 6.11
CA GLY A 179 2.05 -0.97 5.96
C GLY A 179 2.09 -1.73 4.63
N GLY A 180 3.24 -1.75 3.96
CA GLY A 180 3.45 -2.51 2.71
C GLY A 180 3.58 -4.02 2.94
N GLY A 181 3.27 -4.84 1.95
CA GLY A 181 3.47 -6.30 1.99
C GLY A 181 4.93 -6.69 1.84
N GLY A 182 5.37 -7.78 2.49
CA GLY A 182 6.70 -8.36 2.32
C GLY A 182 6.83 -9.18 1.05
N GLY A 183 8.04 -9.30 0.49
CA GLY A 183 8.33 -10.12 -0.68
C GLY A 183 8.39 -11.63 -0.37
N GLY A 184 8.06 -12.48 -1.33
CA GLY A 184 8.13 -13.94 -1.25
C GLY A 184 9.43 -14.51 -1.77
N VAL A 185 9.69 -15.80 -1.47
CA VAL A 185 10.87 -16.59 -1.90
C VAL A 185 10.44 -17.94 -2.46
N ASN A 186 11.05 -18.44 -3.55
CA ASN A 186 10.63 -19.70 -4.18
C ASN A 186 10.98 -20.97 -3.39
N THR A 187 12.20 -21.10 -2.88
CA THR A 187 12.66 -22.36 -2.26
C THR A 187 13.36 -22.16 -0.93
N ALA A 188 14.58 -21.65 -0.94
CA ALA A 188 15.43 -21.46 0.23
C ALA A 188 15.70 -19.98 0.42
N GLY A 189 15.58 -19.48 1.64
CA GLY A 189 15.78 -18.07 1.98
C GLY A 189 14.76 -17.59 3.00
N THR A 190 14.79 -16.32 3.30
CA THR A 190 13.88 -15.70 4.27
C THR A 190 12.88 -14.82 3.51
N ALA A 191 11.60 -15.09 3.69
CA ALA A 191 10.56 -14.22 3.16
C ALA A 191 10.55 -12.89 3.91
N GLY A 192 10.18 -11.83 3.19
CA GLY A 192 10.05 -10.49 3.74
C GLY A 192 8.89 -10.38 4.72
N ALA A 193 9.13 -9.75 5.86
CA ALA A 193 8.06 -9.39 6.80
C ALA A 193 7.18 -8.30 6.21
N GLY A 194 5.89 -8.33 6.50
CA GLY A 194 4.99 -7.21 6.21
C GLY A 194 5.31 -5.99 7.08
N GLY A 195 5.12 -4.81 6.52
CA GLY A 195 5.32 -3.55 7.24
C GLY A 195 4.32 -3.38 8.38
N ASN A 196 4.78 -2.81 9.51
CA ASN A 196 3.89 -2.45 10.61
C ASN A 196 2.76 -1.52 10.10
N GLY A 197 1.55 -1.76 10.50
CA GLY A 197 0.35 -1.08 9.97
C GLY A 197 -0.48 -1.95 9.03
N GLY A 198 -0.32 -3.29 9.14
CA GLY A 198 -1.20 -4.26 8.51
C GLY A 198 -0.68 -4.86 7.20
N GLY A 199 0.61 -4.71 6.87
CA GLY A 199 1.20 -5.40 5.73
C GLY A 199 1.22 -6.92 5.90
N GLY A 200 0.86 -7.69 4.86
CA GLY A 200 0.94 -9.13 4.83
C GLY A 200 2.38 -9.63 4.70
N ASN A 201 2.75 -10.71 5.38
CA ASN A 201 4.07 -11.31 5.24
C ASN A 201 4.21 -12.05 3.89
N GLY A 202 5.36 -11.99 3.28
CA GLY A 202 5.72 -12.90 2.20
C GLY A 202 5.79 -14.36 2.66
N VAL A 203 5.84 -15.29 1.70
CA VAL A 203 5.93 -16.74 1.96
C VAL A 203 7.11 -17.37 1.23
N VAL A 204 7.54 -18.55 1.72
CA VAL A 204 8.59 -19.37 1.13
C VAL A 204 7.93 -20.59 0.48
N GLY A 205 8.27 -20.89 -0.79
CA GLY A 205 7.89 -22.14 -1.48
C GLY A 205 6.39 -22.37 -1.65
N GLY A 206 5.58 -21.36 -1.47
CA GLY A 206 4.11 -21.46 -1.52
C GLY A 206 3.49 -20.76 -2.71
N SER A 207 2.35 -21.26 -3.18
CA SER A 207 1.44 -20.54 -4.05
C SER A 207 0.58 -19.57 -3.22
N GLY A 208 0.35 -18.39 -3.74
CA GLY A 208 -0.48 -17.37 -3.12
C GLY A 208 0.30 -16.39 -2.24
N SER A 209 -0.24 -15.22 -2.14
CA SER A 209 0.22 -14.16 -1.27
C SER A 209 -0.60 -14.11 0.01
N ARG A 210 -0.03 -13.55 1.07
CA ARG A 210 -0.78 -13.35 2.31
C ARG A 210 -1.48 -12.01 2.29
N ASP A 211 -2.73 -12.00 2.63
CA ASP A 211 -3.52 -10.78 2.68
C ASP A 211 -2.95 -9.79 3.71
N GLY A 212 -3.05 -8.54 3.40
CA GLY A 212 -2.89 -7.48 4.39
C GLY A 212 -4.03 -7.54 5.41
N THR A 213 -3.77 -7.02 6.61
CA THR A 213 -4.79 -6.93 7.66
C THR A 213 -5.97 -6.07 7.19
N VAL A 214 -7.17 -6.58 7.32
CA VAL A 214 -8.39 -5.85 6.91
C VAL A 214 -8.52 -4.52 7.62
N ASN A 215 -9.12 -3.53 6.96
CA ASN A 215 -9.40 -2.19 7.49
C ASN A 215 -8.17 -1.39 7.94
N THR A 216 -6.97 -1.76 7.46
CA THR A 216 -5.73 -1.02 7.75
C THR A 216 -5.15 -0.29 6.53
N GLY A 217 -5.61 -0.64 5.32
CA GLY A 217 -4.98 -0.20 4.07
C GLY A 217 -3.64 -0.87 3.79
N GLY A 218 -3.32 -1.98 4.50
CA GLY A 218 -2.08 -2.73 4.30
C GLY A 218 -2.04 -3.47 2.96
N GLY A 219 -0.85 -3.59 2.36
CA GLY A 219 -0.59 -4.37 1.15
C GLY A 219 -0.47 -5.88 1.44
N GLY A 220 -0.83 -6.73 0.49
CA GLY A 220 -0.67 -8.18 0.57
C GLY A 220 0.78 -8.62 0.38
N GLY A 221 1.19 -9.70 1.04
CA GLY A 221 2.53 -10.29 0.89
C GLY A 221 2.70 -11.05 -0.42
N GLY A 222 3.94 -11.16 -0.89
CA GLY A 222 4.32 -11.93 -2.08
C GLY A 222 4.30 -13.44 -1.84
N GLY A 223 3.95 -14.19 -2.88
CA GLY A 223 4.01 -15.64 -2.90
C GLY A 223 5.43 -16.19 -3.10
N GLY A 224 5.57 -17.51 -3.07
CA GLY A 224 6.84 -18.21 -3.32
C GLY A 224 7.04 -18.66 -4.77
N GLY A 225 6.41 -18.03 -5.74
CA GLY A 225 6.66 -18.28 -7.17
C GLY A 225 6.03 -19.53 -7.77
N ALA A 226 5.21 -20.29 -7.08
CA ALA A 226 4.37 -21.26 -7.73
C ALA A 226 3.26 -20.55 -8.50
N ALA A 227 3.21 -20.74 -9.83
CA ALA A 227 2.03 -20.39 -10.60
C ALA A 227 0.86 -21.20 -10.06
N GLY A 228 -0.17 -20.52 -9.58
CA GLY A 228 -1.44 -21.16 -9.25
C GLY A 228 -2.11 -21.61 -10.53
#